data_552762f6eb009c4f8efd6307ce8179cf
#
_entry.id   552762f6eb009c4f8efd6307ce8179cf
#
_cell.length_a   1.000
_cell.length_b   1.000
_cell.length_c   1.000
_cell.angle_alpha   90.00
_cell.angle_beta   90.00
_cell.angle_gamma   90.00
#
_symmetry.space_group_name_H-M   'P 1'
#
loop_
_entity.id
_entity.type
_entity.pdbx_description
1 polymer ?
#
loop_
_entity_poly.entity_id
_entity_poly.type
_entity_poly.pdbx_seq_one_letter_code
_entity_poly.pdbx_strand_id
1 'polypeptide(L)'
;MKTAKRIFIIVFVLIILLVIAAIVGVVYTGGKIMFHALDSEGEFDHLIVLGTTVEGRDPSPMLEDRIKAAGKYLEKHPDVICVVSGAKLGDAEISEAQCIYNELRLMGIAHDRILKEDKATTTIENIQFSLELLEKKLGKRPETVGIVSSEFHLYRADMIADKFGVETVAIPASTSSIKDFTKFFVREIGVYWHDWFQLKFK
;
A
#
# COMPACT_ATOMS: atom_id res chain seq x y z
N MET A 1 -16.53 -52.15 3.32
CA MET A 1 -16.62 -51.30 4.54
C MET A 1 -15.28 -50.78 5.06
N LYS A 2 -14.24 -51.61 5.30
CA LYS A 2 -12.93 -51.17 5.84
C LYS A 2 -12.19 -50.14 4.94
N THR A 3 -12.24 -50.32 3.61
CA THR A 3 -11.57 -49.43 2.63
C THR A 3 -12.22 -48.04 2.58
N ALA A 4 -13.55 -47.98 2.55
CA ALA A 4 -14.29 -46.71 2.57
C ALA A 4 -14.03 -45.91 3.85
N LYS A 5 -13.95 -46.60 5.01
CA LYS A 5 -13.60 -45.94 6.28
C LYS A 5 -12.17 -45.40 6.29
N ARG A 6 -11.21 -46.10 5.68
CA ARG A 6 -9.82 -45.60 5.54
C ARG A 6 -9.74 -44.40 4.62
N ILE A 7 -10.41 -44.43 3.48
CA ILE A 7 -10.46 -43.29 2.55
C ILE A 7 -11.07 -42.08 3.25
N PHE A 8 -12.17 -42.24 3.97
CA PHE A 8 -12.79 -41.13 4.73
C PHE A 8 -11.83 -40.55 5.77
N ILE A 9 -11.12 -41.39 6.53
CA ILE A 9 -10.12 -40.89 7.51
C ILE A 9 -9.00 -40.12 6.81
N ILE A 10 -8.46 -40.61 5.69
CA ILE A 10 -7.41 -39.93 4.94
C ILE A 10 -7.89 -38.58 4.45
N VAL A 11 -9.07 -38.48 3.83
CA VAL A 11 -9.66 -37.26 3.34
C VAL A 11 -9.90 -36.27 4.50
N PHE A 12 -10.43 -36.76 5.62
CA PHE A 12 -10.65 -35.91 6.81
C PHE A 12 -9.33 -35.35 7.37
N VAL A 13 -8.27 -36.16 7.48
CA VAL A 13 -6.94 -35.72 7.90
C VAL A 13 -6.37 -34.70 6.93
N LEU A 14 -6.50 -34.90 5.62
CA LEU A 14 -6.05 -33.94 4.61
C LEU A 14 -6.78 -32.59 4.73
N ILE A 15 -8.10 -32.60 4.97
CA ILE A 15 -8.88 -31.39 5.22
C ILE A 15 -8.35 -30.66 6.46
N ILE A 16 -8.11 -31.38 7.56
CA ILE A 16 -7.56 -30.77 8.79
C ILE A 16 -6.19 -30.14 8.52
N LEU A 17 -5.30 -30.84 7.81
CA LEU A 17 -3.98 -30.30 7.46
C LEU A 17 -4.07 -29.04 6.59
N LEU A 18 -4.99 -29.01 5.63
CA LEU A 18 -5.25 -27.83 4.81
C LEU A 18 -5.77 -26.64 5.65
N VAL A 19 -6.67 -26.90 6.57
CA VAL A 19 -7.19 -25.85 7.49
C VAL A 19 -6.06 -25.32 8.38
N ILE A 20 -5.23 -26.20 8.95
CA ILE A 20 -4.09 -25.79 9.75
C ILE A 20 -3.11 -24.94 8.92
N ALA A 21 -2.78 -25.38 7.71
CA ALA A 21 -1.90 -24.65 6.80
C ALA A 21 -2.47 -23.25 6.46
N ALA A 22 -3.78 -23.15 6.22
CA ALA A 22 -4.45 -21.87 5.98
C ALA A 22 -4.38 -20.96 7.20
N ILE A 23 -4.63 -21.46 8.40
CA ILE A 23 -4.53 -20.69 9.66
C ILE A 23 -3.09 -20.19 9.86
N VAL A 24 -2.10 -21.06 9.68
CA VAL A 24 -0.67 -20.67 9.78
C VAL A 24 -0.33 -19.59 8.76
N GLY A 25 -0.80 -19.72 7.53
CA GLY A 25 -0.62 -18.70 6.47
C GLY A 25 -1.21 -17.35 6.87
N VAL A 26 -2.44 -17.32 7.38
CA VAL A 26 -3.11 -16.09 7.86
C VAL A 26 -2.36 -15.45 9.02
N VAL A 27 -1.96 -16.23 10.01
CA VAL A 27 -1.22 -15.72 11.19
C VAL A 27 0.15 -15.20 10.78
N TYR A 28 0.88 -15.91 9.93
CA TYR A 28 2.17 -15.49 9.41
C TYR A 28 2.07 -14.17 8.63
N THR A 29 1.12 -14.10 7.68
CA THR A 29 0.91 -12.89 6.86
C THR A 29 0.46 -11.72 7.72
N GLY A 30 -0.49 -11.93 8.64
CA GLY A 30 -0.95 -10.89 9.57
C GLY A 30 0.18 -10.36 10.45
N GLY A 31 1.06 -11.25 10.94
CA GLY A 31 2.26 -10.85 11.67
C GLY A 31 3.21 -9.99 10.81
N LYS A 32 3.48 -10.41 9.58
CA LYS A 32 4.32 -9.63 8.65
C LYS A 32 3.74 -8.24 8.36
N ILE A 33 2.45 -8.15 8.10
CA ILE A 33 1.75 -6.86 7.87
C ILE A 33 1.92 -5.94 9.09
N MET A 34 1.71 -6.47 10.30
CA MET A 34 1.79 -5.69 11.53
C MET A 34 3.20 -5.19 11.84
N PHE A 35 4.21 -6.07 11.70
CA PHE A 35 5.60 -5.71 12.04
C PHE A 35 6.28 -4.87 10.97
N HIS A 36 5.91 -5.00 9.69
CA HIS A 36 6.52 -4.22 8.62
C HIS A 36 6.31 -2.70 8.79
N ALA A 37 5.16 -2.28 9.28
CA ALA A 37 4.87 -0.87 9.53
C ALA A 37 5.76 -0.24 10.65
N LEU A 38 6.43 -1.06 11.46
CA LEU A 38 7.33 -0.64 12.54
C LEU A 38 8.79 -0.54 12.10
N ASP A 39 9.13 -1.13 10.96
CA ASP A 39 10.48 -1.20 10.41
C ASP A 39 10.64 -0.10 9.34
N SER A 40 10.75 1.14 9.80
CA SER A 40 10.76 2.34 8.96
C SER A 40 12.09 3.11 9.01
N GLU A 41 13.22 2.39 9.02
CA GLU A 41 14.55 2.99 8.97
C GLU A 41 15.08 3.01 7.52
N GLY A 42 15.63 4.14 7.10
CA GLY A 42 16.28 4.31 5.80
C GLY A 42 16.26 5.74 5.31
N GLU A 43 17.21 6.07 4.42
CA GLU A 43 17.29 7.36 3.74
C GLU A 43 16.75 7.22 2.31
N PHE A 44 16.01 8.22 1.86
CA PHE A 44 15.50 8.31 0.50
C PHE A 44 15.23 9.76 0.11
N ASP A 45 15.33 10.05 -1.18
CA ASP A 45 15.10 11.39 -1.74
C ASP A 45 13.70 11.54 -2.36
N HIS A 46 12.94 10.46 -2.49
CA HIS A 46 11.67 10.43 -3.20
C HIS A 46 10.60 9.71 -2.39
N LEU A 47 9.45 10.36 -2.25
CA LEU A 47 8.30 9.87 -1.51
C LEU A 47 7.15 9.51 -2.47
N ILE A 48 6.50 8.40 -2.26
CA ILE A 48 5.25 8.04 -2.95
C ILE A 48 4.13 8.04 -1.91
N VAL A 49 3.07 8.82 -2.15
CA VAL A 49 1.86 8.83 -1.31
C VAL A 49 0.76 8.09 -2.05
N LEU A 50 0.38 6.95 -1.52
CA LEU A 50 -0.67 6.12 -2.12
C LEU A 50 -2.05 6.66 -1.78
N GLY A 51 -2.87 6.85 -2.80
CA GLY A 51 -4.26 7.25 -2.68
C GLY A 51 -5.14 6.18 -2.04
N THR A 52 -6.32 6.60 -1.66
CA THR A 52 -7.47 5.79 -1.27
C THR A 52 -8.74 6.63 -1.48
N THR A 53 -9.86 6.28 -0.88
CA THR A 53 -11.17 6.88 -1.16
C THR A 53 -11.21 8.41 -1.01
N VAL A 54 -11.82 9.08 -1.99
CA VAL A 54 -12.21 10.49 -1.97
C VAL A 54 -13.73 10.56 -1.95
N GLU A 55 -14.29 11.40 -1.08
CA GLU A 55 -15.73 11.63 -0.93
C GLU A 55 -16.09 12.99 -1.56
N GLY A 56 -16.64 12.94 -2.78
CA GLY A 56 -16.82 14.15 -3.58
C GLY A 56 -15.47 14.79 -3.93
N ARG A 57 -15.06 15.81 -3.20
CA ARG A 57 -13.77 16.50 -3.34
C ARG A 57 -12.88 16.39 -2.10
N ASP A 58 -13.44 15.87 -1.01
CA ASP A 58 -12.79 15.83 0.29
C ASP A 58 -12.11 14.46 0.52
N PRO A 59 -11.00 14.42 1.27
CA PRO A 59 -10.37 13.15 1.59
C PRO A 59 -11.24 12.37 2.60
N SER A 60 -11.39 11.06 2.37
CA SER A 60 -11.90 10.17 3.44
C SER A 60 -10.98 10.22 4.66
N PRO A 61 -11.45 9.84 5.86
CA PRO A 61 -10.60 9.84 7.07
C PRO A 61 -9.27 9.09 6.89
N MET A 62 -9.28 7.98 6.14
CA MET A 62 -8.07 7.22 5.86
C MET A 62 -7.12 7.95 4.91
N LEU A 63 -7.63 8.67 3.91
CA LEU A 63 -6.81 9.48 3.02
C LEU A 63 -6.24 10.69 3.77
N GLU A 64 -7.02 11.29 4.65
CA GLU A 64 -6.59 12.39 5.51
C GLU A 64 -5.43 11.97 6.43
N ASP A 65 -5.48 10.76 7.03
CA ASP A 65 -4.39 10.22 7.83
C ASP A 65 -3.09 10.10 7.00
N ARG A 66 -3.19 9.62 5.74
CA ARG A 66 -2.03 9.54 4.82
C ARG A 66 -1.49 10.92 4.45
N ILE A 67 -2.35 11.86 4.15
CA ILE A 67 -1.98 13.24 3.82
C ILE A 67 -1.25 13.89 4.99
N LYS A 68 -1.75 13.73 6.23
CA LYS A 68 -1.08 14.23 7.44
C LYS A 68 0.29 13.62 7.65
N ALA A 69 0.43 12.30 7.45
CA ALA A 69 1.72 11.62 7.56
C ALA A 69 2.71 12.13 6.50
N ALA A 70 2.28 12.26 5.24
CA ALA A 70 3.08 12.78 4.14
C ALA A 70 3.50 14.24 4.39
N GLY A 71 2.56 15.11 4.76
CA GLY A 71 2.83 16.52 5.02
C GLY A 71 3.84 16.71 6.14
N LYS A 72 3.65 15.99 7.27
CA LYS A 72 4.60 16.03 8.40
C LYS A 72 6.01 15.56 8.01
N TYR A 73 6.11 14.58 7.11
CA TYR A 73 7.40 14.11 6.60
C TYR A 73 8.03 15.15 5.70
N LEU A 74 7.29 15.65 4.70
CA LEU A 74 7.78 16.63 3.72
C LEU A 74 8.15 17.98 4.31
N GLU A 75 7.50 18.38 5.40
CA GLU A 75 7.85 19.60 6.17
C GLU A 75 9.25 19.49 6.80
N LYS A 76 9.61 18.30 7.30
CA LYS A 76 10.91 18.03 7.92
C LYS A 76 12.02 17.77 6.90
N HIS A 77 11.66 17.37 5.69
CA HIS A 77 12.58 16.99 4.62
C HIS A 77 12.33 17.85 3.38
N PRO A 78 12.83 19.12 3.34
CA PRO A 78 12.50 20.09 2.30
C PRO A 78 13.00 19.70 0.90
N ASP A 79 14.01 18.85 0.80
CA ASP A 79 14.62 18.42 -0.46
C ASP A 79 13.91 17.21 -1.10
N VAL A 80 13.04 16.51 -0.36
CA VAL A 80 12.33 15.33 -0.84
C VAL A 80 11.26 15.71 -1.86
N ILE A 81 11.28 15.04 -3.02
CA ILE A 81 10.24 15.11 -4.05
C ILE A 81 9.18 14.06 -3.77
N CYS A 82 7.92 14.45 -3.87
CA CYS A 82 6.78 13.59 -3.60
C CYS A 82 6.00 13.27 -4.88
N VAL A 83 5.66 11.99 -5.10
CA VAL A 83 4.63 11.58 -6.06
C VAL A 83 3.35 11.28 -5.29
N VAL A 84 2.25 11.91 -5.68
CA VAL A 84 0.91 11.60 -5.16
C VAL A 84 0.17 10.78 -6.24
N SER A 85 -0.36 9.61 -5.87
CA SER A 85 -0.85 8.65 -6.85
C SER A 85 -2.27 8.16 -6.54
N GLY A 86 -3.07 8.05 -7.59
CA GLY A 86 -4.42 7.47 -7.59
C GLY A 86 -5.38 8.20 -8.51
N ALA A 87 -6.13 7.41 -9.29
CA ALA A 87 -7.12 7.90 -10.26
C ALA A 87 -8.38 8.45 -9.58
N LYS A 88 -9.28 8.98 -10.40
CA LYS A 88 -10.65 9.29 -10.02
C LYS A 88 -11.47 8.00 -10.04
N LEU A 89 -11.98 7.58 -8.89
CA LEU A 89 -12.75 6.34 -8.73
C LEU A 89 -14.15 6.62 -8.17
N GLY A 90 -15.10 5.75 -8.51
CA GLY A 90 -16.46 5.81 -8.02
C GLY A 90 -17.17 7.13 -8.32
N ASP A 91 -17.78 7.71 -7.32
CA ASP A 91 -18.53 8.98 -7.33
C ASP A 91 -17.69 10.20 -6.92
N ALA A 92 -16.38 10.03 -6.75
CA ALA A 92 -15.47 11.15 -6.49
C ALA A 92 -15.54 12.19 -7.62
N GLU A 93 -15.44 13.47 -7.31
CA GLU A 93 -15.40 14.55 -8.30
C GLU A 93 -13.98 14.79 -8.84
N ILE A 94 -12.95 14.50 -8.05
CA ILE A 94 -11.54 14.63 -8.38
C ILE A 94 -10.80 13.30 -8.18
N SER A 95 -9.59 13.18 -8.74
CA SER A 95 -8.73 12.01 -8.50
C SER A 95 -8.18 12.01 -7.07
N GLU A 96 -7.82 10.84 -6.57
CA GLU A 96 -7.13 10.70 -5.28
C GLU A 96 -5.84 11.52 -5.27
N ALA A 97 -5.06 11.44 -6.35
CA ALA A 97 -3.85 12.24 -6.53
C ALA A 97 -4.14 13.75 -6.49
N GLN A 98 -5.24 14.21 -7.11
CA GLN A 98 -5.60 15.63 -7.06
C GLN A 98 -6.02 16.06 -5.66
N CYS A 99 -6.72 15.21 -4.93
CA CYS A 99 -7.11 15.48 -3.55
C CYS A 99 -5.86 15.62 -2.65
N ILE A 100 -4.95 14.65 -2.69
CA ILE A 100 -3.69 14.69 -1.93
C ILE A 100 -2.86 15.93 -2.31
N TYR A 101 -2.76 16.23 -3.59
CA TYR A 101 -2.05 17.41 -4.08
C TYR A 101 -2.61 18.71 -3.45
N ASN A 102 -3.94 18.87 -3.50
CA ASN A 102 -4.57 20.09 -2.97
C ASN A 102 -4.28 20.26 -1.48
N GLU A 103 -4.45 19.17 -0.70
CA GLU A 103 -4.23 19.19 0.75
C GLU A 103 -2.76 19.47 1.12
N LEU A 104 -1.80 18.82 0.44
CA LEU A 104 -0.37 19.10 0.66
C LEU A 104 -0.01 20.55 0.29
N ARG A 105 -0.64 21.12 -0.75
CA ARG A 105 -0.49 22.55 -1.09
C ARG A 105 -1.04 23.48 0.00
N LEU A 106 -2.17 23.13 0.62
CA LEU A 106 -2.73 23.86 1.76
C LEU A 106 -1.82 23.79 2.99
N MET A 107 -1.09 22.68 3.16
CA MET A 107 -0.06 22.52 4.21
C MET A 107 1.25 23.27 3.90
N GLY A 108 1.36 23.98 2.75
CA GLY A 108 2.52 24.78 2.38
C GLY A 108 3.62 24.04 1.60
N ILE A 109 3.41 22.76 1.23
CA ILE A 109 4.39 22.03 0.40
C ILE A 109 4.47 22.67 -0.99
N ALA A 110 5.67 22.98 -1.47
CA ALA A 110 5.88 23.69 -2.73
C ALA A 110 5.40 22.87 -3.94
N HIS A 111 4.83 23.53 -4.96
CA HIS A 111 4.25 22.91 -6.15
C HIS A 111 5.26 22.05 -6.92
N ASP A 112 6.48 22.52 -7.06
CA ASP A 112 7.56 21.87 -7.79
C ASP A 112 8.08 20.58 -7.11
N ARG A 113 7.74 20.40 -5.85
CA ARG A 113 8.03 19.20 -5.06
C ARG A 113 6.98 18.09 -5.19
N ILE A 114 5.83 18.36 -5.81
CA ILE A 114 4.72 17.40 -5.89
C ILE A 114 4.49 17.01 -7.34
N LEU A 115 4.78 15.77 -7.67
CA LEU A 115 4.42 15.16 -8.95
C LEU A 115 3.08 14.44 -8.81
N LYS A 116 2.20 14.59 -9.79
CA LYS A 116 0.86 14.00 -9.74
C LYS A 116 0.75 12.86 -10.76
N GLU A 117 0.38 11.69 -10.26
CA GLU A 117 0.01 10.51 -11.02
C GLU A 117 -1.49 10.23 -10.79
N ASP A 118 -2.34 10.45 -11.77
CA ASP A 118 -3.80 10.43 -11.63
C ASP A 118 -4.51 9.40 -12.52
N LYS A 119 -3.81 8.34 -12.92
CA LYS A 119 -4.31 7.29 -13.82
C LYS A 119 -4.45 5.92 -13.15
N ALA A 120 -3.64 5.66 -12.12
CA ALA A 120 -3.59 4.37 -11.47
C ALA A 120 -4.90 4.02 -10.75
N THR A 121 -5.42 2.83 -11.01
CA THR A 121 -6.66 2.30 -10.43
C THR A 121 -6.43 1.13 -9.47
N THR A 122 -5.20 0.62 -9.41
CA THR A 122 -4.78 -0.49 -8.55
C THR A 122 -3.49 -0.14 -7.83
N THR A 123 -3.17 -0.84 -6.73
CA THR A 123 -1.90 -0.60 -6.02
C THR A 123 -0.68 -0.91 -6.88
N ILE A 124 -0.76 -1.92 -7.75
CA ILE A 124 0.32 -2.25 -8.69
C ILE A 124 0.56 -1.07 -9.63
N GLU A 125 -0.51 -0.50 -10.19
CA GLU A 125 -0.42 0.67 -11.07
C GLU A 125 0.06 1.92 -10.31
N ASN A 126 -0.42 2.14 -9.07
CA ASN A 126 0.04 3.27 -8.24
C ASN A 126 1.57 3.26 -8.11
N ILE A 127 2.15 2.12 -7.77
CA ILE A 127 3.60 1.99 -7.62
C ILE A 127 4.30 2.07 -8.96
N GLN A 128 3.86 1.29 -9.95
CA GLN A 128 4.47 1.27 -11.28
C GLN A 128 4.52 2.67 -11.90
N PHE A 129 3.37 3.35 -12.00
CA PHE A 129 3.28 4.65 -12.66
C PHE A 129 3.99 5.76 -11.88
N SER A 130 4.01 5.67 -10.54
CA SER A 130 4.81 6.58 -9.72
C SER A 130 6.30 6.42 -9.98
N LEU A 131 6.80 5.17 -10.06
CA LEU A 131 8.20 4.89 -10.38
C LEU A 131 8.57 5.32 -11.80
N GLU A 132 7.70 5.11 -12.78
CA GLU A 132 7.87 5.59 -14.16
C GLU A 132 7.93 7.13 -14.22
N LEU A 133 7.09 7.81 -13.44
CA LEU A 133 7.09 9.26 -13.35
C LEU A 133 8.37 9.80 -12.71
N LEU A 134 8.87 9.15 -11.64
CA LEU A 134 10.17 9.47 -11.03
C LEU A 134 11.31 9.20 -12.00
N GLU A 135 11.34 8.04 -12.65
CA GLU A 135 12.37 7.70 -13.63
C GLU A 135 12.44 8.72 -14.77
N LYS A 136 11.29 9.17 -15.29
CA LYS A 136 11.21 10.22 -16.30
C LYS A 136 11.75 11.57 -15.78
N LYS A 137 11.48 11.90 -14.52
CA LYS A 137 11.94 13.16 -13.90
C LYS A 137 13.45 13.16 -13.65
N LEU A 138 13.99 12.01 -13.22
CA LEU A 138 15.38 11.86 -12.76
C LEU A 138 16.36 11.39 -13.87
N GLY A 139 15.83 10.85 -14.96
CA GLY A 139 16.64 10.18 -16.00
C GLY A 139 17.08 8.76 -15.62
N LYS A 140 16.78 8.29 -14.42
CA LYS A 140 17.05 6.93 -13.92
C LYS A 140 15.99 6.53 -12.89
N ARG A 141 15.77 5.22 -12.72
CA ARG A 141 14.90 4.70 -11.65
C ARG A 141 15.58 4.89 -10.30
N PRO A 142 14.87 5.37 -9.25
CA PRO A 142 15.42 5.42 -7.90
C PRO A 142 15.66 4.00 -7.37
N GLU A 143 16.71 3.82 -6.55
CA GLU A 143 17.01 2.55 -5.89
C GLU A 143 16.13 2.35 -4.66
N THR A 144 15.85 3.44 -3.94
CA THR A 144 15.03 3.45 -2.71
C THR A 144 14.00 4.58 -2.76
N VAL A 145 12.78 4.31 -2.30
CA VAL A 145 11.71 5.31 -2.16
C VAL A 145 11.01 5.16 -0.82
N GLY A 146 10.57 6.29 -0.24
CA GLY A 146 9.62 6.26 0.86
C GLY A 146 8.21 5.98 0.35
N ILE A 147 7.42 5.19 1.07
CA ILE A 147 5.99 4.96 0.76
C ILE A 147 5.14 5.36 1.96
N VAL A 148 4.26 6.35 1.76
CA VAL A 148 3.20 6.68 2.72
C VAL A 148 1.94 5.90 2.37
N SER A 149 1.49 5.12 3.33
CA SER A 149 0.20 4.42 3.26
C SER A 149 -0.30 4.06 4.66
N SER A 150 -1.53 3.52 4.73
CA SER A 150 -2.02 2.96 5.99
C SER A 150 -1.14 1.78 6.43
N GLU A 151 -0.91 1.63 7.72
CA GLU A 151 0.03 0.67 8.31
C GLU A 151 -0.19 -0.77 7.83
N PHE A 152 -1.45 -1.18 7.69
CA PHE A 152 -1.79 -2.53 7.21
C PHE A 152 -1.51 -2.76 5.71
N HIS A 153 -1.33 -1.68 4.93
CA HIS A 153 -1.15 -1.74 3.49
C HIS A 153 0.33 -1.73 3.06
N LEU A 154 1.24 -1.24 3.92
CA LEU A 154 2.65 -1.01 3.60
C LEU A 154 3.39 -2.29 3.18
N TYR A 155 3.15 -3.42 3.86
CA TYR A 155 3.77 -4.69 3.52
C TYR A 155 3.45 -5.16 2.09
N ARG A 156 2.22 -4.92 1.63
CA ARG A 156 1.83 -5.23 0.25
C ARG A 156 2.42 -4.24 -0.75
N ALA A 157 2.49 -2.97 -0.39
CA ALA A 157 3.12 -1.96 -1.23
C ALA A 157 4.62 -2.24 -1.43
N ASP A 158 5.33 -2.65 -0.36
CA ASP A 158 6.71 -3.08 -0.40
C ASP A 158 6.92 -4.27 -1.33
N MET A 159 6.15 -5.35 -1.15
CA MET A 159 6.19 -6.53 -2.03
C MET A 159 6.01 -6.17 -3.52
N ILE A 160 5.15 -5.18 -3.81
CA ILE A 160 4.93 -4.71 -5.19
C ILE A 160 6.14 -3.93 -5.69
N ALA A 161 6.71 -3.02 -4.89
CA ALA A 161 7.88 -2.23 -5.26
C ALA A 161 9.11 -3.11 -5.49
N ASP A 162 9.33 -4.11 -4.65
CA ASP A 162 10.40 -5.11 -4.80
C ASP A 162 10.32 -5.82 -6.16
N LYS A 163 9.12 -6.11 -6.66
CA LYS A 163 8.93 -6.68 -8.00
C LYS A 163 9.42 -5.76 -9.13
N PHE A 164 9.43 -4.45 -8.89
CA PHE A 164 9.99 -3.45 -9.81
C PHE A 164 11.47 -3.14 -9.52
N GLY A 165 12.10 -3.86 -8.60
CA GLY A 165 13.52 -3.72 -8.25
C GLY A 165 13.82 -2.45 -7.46
N VAL A 166 12.89 -1.97 -6.64
CA VAL A 166 13.01 -0.75 -5.83
C VAL A 166 12.80 -1.09 -4.36
N GLU A 167 13.75 -0.73 -3.52
CA GLU A 167 13.63 -0.84 -2.07
C GLU A 167 12.67 0.22 -1.52
N THR A 168 12.00 -0.07 -0.42
CA THR A 168 11.06 0.87 0.18
C THR A 168 11.36 1.14 1.65
N VAL A 169 11.11 2.38 2.06
CA VAL A 169 11.04 2.78 3.47
C VAL A 169 9.60 3.09 3.81
N ALA A 170 9.05 2.33 4.74
CA ALA A 170 7.66 2.48 5.14
C ALA A 170 7.43 3.74 5.98
N ILE A 171 6.44 4.57 5.59
CA ILE A 171 5.98 5.71 6.38
C ILE A 171 4.52 5.47 6.75
N PRO A 172 4.26 4.91 7.94
CA PRO A 172 2.92 4.53 8.33
C PRO A 172 2.05 5.75 8.62
N ALA A 173 0.88 5.79 7.99
CA ALA A 173 -0.23 6.64 8.39
C ALA A 173 -1.11 5.82 9.33
N SER A 174 -1.04 6.13 10.62
CA SER A 174 -1.82 5.42 11.65
C SER A 174 -3.31 5.66 11.45
N THR A 175 -4.04 4.57 11.22
CA THR A 175 -5.49 4.63 11.00
C THR A 175 -6.20 5.08 12.28
N SER A 176 -6.87 6.22 12.21
CA SER A 176 -7.55 6.85 13.36
C SER A 176 -8.75 6.04 13.89
N SER A 177 -9.36 5.19 13.04
CA SER A 177 -10.51 4.36 13.35
C SER A 177 -10.13 2.89 13.58
N ILE A 178 -10.29 2.38 14.80
CA ILE A 178 -10.06 0.95 15.13
C ILE A 178 -10.95 0.02 14.29
N LYS A 179 -12.20 0.43 14.02
CA LYS A 179 -13.12 -0.34 13.18
C LYS A 179 -12.62 -0.49 11.76
N ASP A 180 -12.13 0.61 11.17
CA ASP A 180 -11.60 0.61 9.82
C ASP A 180 -10.28 -0.15 9.76
N PHE A 181 -9.40 0.05 10.74
CA PHE A 181 -8.17 -0.75 10.87
C PHE A 181 -8.48 -2.25 10.82
N THR A 182 -9.37 -2.75 11.69
CA THR A 182 -9.69 -4.18 11.75
C THR A 182 -10.27 -4.69 10.44
N LYS A 183 -11.21 -3.95 9.85
CA LYS A 183 -11.86 -4.30 8.58
C LYS A 183 -10.83 -4.42 7.45
N PHE A 184 -9.98 -3.42 7.31
CA PHE A 184 -9.01 -3.37 6.22
C PHE A 184 -7.81 -4.27 6.44
N PHE A 185 -7.36 -4.47 7.69
CA PHE A 185 -6.32 -5.44 8.02
C PHE A 185 -6.70 -6.86 7.62
N VAL A 186 -7.92 -7.30 7.94
CA VAL A 186 -8.41 -8.64 7.52
C VAL A 186 -8.49 -8.75 6.00
N ARG A 187 -8.97 -7.69 5.32
CA ARG A 187 -9.01 -7.64 3.87
C ARG A 187 -7.61 -7.74 3.26
N GLU A 188 -6.61 -7.05 3.81
CA GLU A 188 -5.25 -7.03 3.29
C GLU A 188 -4.59 -8.42 3.28
N ILE A 189 -4.89 -9.28 4.25
CA ILE A 189 -4.39 -10.66 4.24
C ILE A 189 -4.80 -11.37 2.94
N GLY A 190 -6.07 -11.24 2.52
CA GLY A 190 -6.57 -11.85 1.29
C GLY A 190 -6.02 -11.20 0.03
N VAL A 191 -5.98 -9.86 -0.01
CA VAL A 191 -5.49 -9.09 -1.16
C VAL A 191 -3.99 -9.28 -1.37
N TYR A 192 -3.21 -9.39 -0.29
CA TYR A 192 -1.78 -9.71 -0.35
C TYR A 192 -1.53 -11.00 -1.15
N TRP A 193 -2.23 -12.08 -0.82
CA TRP A 193 -2.09 -13.36 -1.54
C TRP A 193 -2.54 -13.28 -2.99
N HIS A 194 -3.62 -12.54 -3.27
CA HIS A 194 -4.08 -12.30 -4.64
C HIS A 194 -3.00 -11.60 -5.47
N ASP A 195 -2.45 -10.49 -4.98
CA ASP A 195 -1.43 -9.71 -5.69
C ASP A 195 -0.11 -10.50 -5.81
N TRP A 196 0.27 -11.26 -4.77
CA TRP A 196 1.44 -12.14 -4.82
C TRP A 196 1.32 -13.18 -5.95
N PHE A 197 0.15 -13.83 -6.07
CA PHE A 197 -0.09 -14.76 -7.19
C PHE A 197 -0.04 -14.05 -8.54
N GLN A 198 -0.64 -12.90 -8.69
CA GLN A 198 -0.59 -12.13 -9.93
C GLN A 198 0.86 -11.77 -10.34
N LEU A 199 1.67 -11.33 -9.39
CA LEU A 199 3.05 -10.92 -9.65
C LEU A 199 3.99 -12.10 -9.92
N LYS A 200 3.68 -13.28 -9.41
CA LYS A 200 4.52 -14.48 -9.56
C LYS A 200 4.26 -15.24 -10.86
N PHE A 201 3.03 -15.20 -11.38
CA PHE A 201 2.60 -16.06 -12.50
C PHE A 201 2.23 -15.26 -13.77
N LYS A 202 2.48 -13.97 -13.80
CA LYS A 202 2.52 -13.12 -15.00
C LYS A 202 3.96 -12.91 -15.45
#